data_5b35b0e3a19e21aa4a078175fc489d00
#
_entry.id   5b35b0e3a19e21aa4a078175fc489d00
#
_cell.length_a   1.000
_cell.length_b   1.000
_cell.length_c   1.000
_cell.angle_alpha   90.00
_cell.angle_beta   90.00
_cell.angle_gamma   90.00
#
_symmetry.space_group_name_H-M   'P 1'
#
loop_
_entity.id
_entity.type
_entity.pdbx_description
1 polymer ?
#
loop_
_entity_poly.entity_id
_entity_poly.type
_entity_poly.pdbx_seq_one_letter_code
_entity_poly.pdbx_strand_id
1 'polypeptide(L)'
;MKQFALALLFAAALAGCSKQEAPAPAAPAAAPAPAAAPAATPAAAENTVGKSLYGKTCALCHAAGVAGAPKPGDKADWAPRIAQGMDVLDKHAIEGFTGQKGQMPPRGGSTATDDEVKAAVRYIVDQSR
;
A
#
# COMPACT_ATOMS: atom_id res chain seq x y z
N MET A 1 24.69 18.72 -40.19
CA MET A 1 26.10 19.10 -40.35
C MET A 1 26.87 18.76 -39.11
N LYS A 2 27.90 18.03 -39.35
CA LYS A 2 29.11 17.68 -38.60
C LYS A 2 29.02 16.47 -37.67
N GLN A 3 29.50 15.38 -38.29
CA GLN A 3 30.12 14.19 -37.76
C GLN A 3 31.34 14.54 -36.88
N PHE A 4 31.62 13.75 -35.86
CA PHE A 4 33.00 13.37 -35.51
C PHE A 4 32.98 11.99 -34.87
N ALA A 5 33.50 11.05 -35.65
CA ALA A 5 33.98 9.76 -35.18
C ALA A 5 35.33 9.95 -34.49
N LEU A 6 35.60 9.24 -33.42
CA LEU A 6 36.97 8.86 -33.08
C LEU A 6 36.96 7.53 -32.32
N ALA A 7 37.49 6.52 -33.00
CA ALA A 7 37.87 5.23 -32.47
C ALA A 7 39.21 5.33 -31.74
N LEU A 8 39.36 4.62 -30.62
CA LEU A 8 40.69 4.22 -30.12
C LEU A 8 40.59 2.88 -29.40
N LEU A 9 41.19 1.90 -30.09
CA LEU A 9 41.53 0.57 -29.58
C LEU A 9 42.66 0.66 -28.53
N PHE A 10 42.52 -0.01 -27.44
CA PHE A 10 43.66 -0.44 -26.60
C PHE A 10 43.45 -1.87 -26.15
N ALA A 11 44.21 -2.75 -26.78
CA ALA A 11 44.44 -4.12 -26.32
C ALA A 11 45.64 -4.14 -25.38
N ALA A 12 45.48 -4.71 -24.22
CA ALA A 12 46.60 -5.13 -23.36
C ALA A 12 46.27 -6.47 -22.72
N ALA A 13 46.86 -7.52 -23.21
CA ALA A 13 46.88 -8.83 -22.64
C ALA A 13 47.95 -8.86 -21.51
N LEU A 14 47.55 -9.29 -20.32
CA LEU A 14 48.48 -9.68 -19.27
C LEU A 14 48.10 -11.08 -18.78
N ALA A 15 48.86 -12.05 -19.15
CA ALA A 15 48.86 -13.40 -18.64
C ALA A 15 49.41 -13.38 -17.21
N GLY A 16 48.61 -13.73 -16.23
CA GLY A 16 48.98 -13.97 -14.84
C GLY A 16 48.66 -15.40 -14.47
N CYS A 17 49.71 -16.24 -14.32
CA CYS A 17 49.62 -17.56 -13.77
C CYS A 17 49.18 -17.48 -12.31
N SER A 18 47.99 -17.91 -11.97
CA SER A 18 47.58 -18.14 -10.60
C SER A 18 47.54 -19.64 -10.28
N LYS A 19 48.31 -19.95 -9.30
CA LYS A 19 48.50 -21.21 -8.59
C LYS A 19 47.17 -21.82 -8.20
N GLN A 20 46.94 -23.01 -8.68
CA GLN A 20 45.73 -23.81 -8.36
C GLN A 20 45.91 -24.38 -6.93
N GLU A 21 45.21 -23.79 -6.02
CA GLU A 21 45.07 -24.28 -4.64
C GLU A 21 44.01 -25.40 -4.62
N ALA A 22 44.36 -26.52 -4.03
CA ALA A 22 43.53 -27.72 -3.96
C ALA A 22 42.21 -27.41 -3.20
N PRO A 23 41.06 -27.97 -3.63
CA PRO A 23 39.83 -27.75 -2.93
C PRO A 23 39.83 -28.42 -1.55
N ALA A 24 39.56 -27.64 -0.52
CA ALA A 24 39.26 -28.12 0.82
C ALA A 24 37.95 -28.93 0.81
N PRO A 25 37.83 -29.98 1.64
CA PRO A 25 36.58 -30.78 1.66
C PRO A 25 35.39 -29.92 2.05
N ALA A 26 34.37 -29.98 1.20
CA ALA A 26 33.11 -29.28 1.40
C ALA A 26 32.42 -29.77 2.70
N ALA A 27 32.19 -28.84 3.61
CA ALA A 27 31.29 -29.08 4.73
C ALA A 27 29.89 -29.40 4.19
N PRO A 28 29.14 -30.31 4.84
CA PRO A 28 27.77 -30.64 4.37
C PRO A 28 26.91 -29.37 4.37
N ALA A 29 26.34 -29.06 3.21
CA ALA A 29 25.42 -27.98 3.05
C ALA A 29 24.22 -28.16 4.02
N ALA A 30 24.07 -27.24 4.94
CA ALA A 30 22.89 -27.19 5.77
C ALA A 30 21.69 -27.08 4.83
N ALA A 31 20.74 -28.00 4.99
CA ALA A 31 19.46 -27.96 4.27
C ALA A 31 18.81 -26.56 4.48
N PRO A 32 18.26 -25.94 3.44
CA PRO A 32 17.54 -24.69 3.63
C PRO A 32 16.40 -24.92 4.62
N ALA A 33 16.40 -24.15 5.70
CA ALA A 33 15.27 -24.13 6.62
C ALA A 33 13.99 -23.86 5.79
N PRO A 34 12.86 -24.55 6.08
CA PRO A 34 11.63 -24.28 5.38
C PRO A 34 11.34 -22.79 5.53
N ALA A 35 11.21 -22.09 4.40
CA ALA A 35 10.78 -20.71 4.37
C ALA A 35 9.49 -20.62 5.20
N ALA A 36 9.52 -19.83 6.26
CA ALA A 36 8.31 -19.56 7.02
C ALA A 36 7.26 -19.10 6.02
N ALA A 37 6.19 -19.86 5.90
CA ALA A 37 5.03 -19.42 5.14
C ALA A 37 4.68 -18.00 5.61
N PRO A 38 4.37 -17.06 4.70
CA PRO A 38 3.95 -15.75 5.12
C PRO A 38 2.83 -15.95 6.14
N ALA A 39 3.05 -15.43 7.36
CA ALA A 39 2.05 -15.49 8.40
C ALA A 39 0.77 -14.96 7.76
N ALA A 40 -0.26 -15.81 7.67
CA ALA A 40 -1.56 -15.39 7.22
C ALA A 40 -1.89 -14.14 8.03
N THR A 41 -1.98 -13.01 7.35
CA THR A 41 -2.52 -11.79 7.93
C THR A 41 -3.76 -12.24 8.67
N PRO A 42 -3.94 -11.98 9.98
CA PRO A 42 -5.14 -12.41 10.67
C PRO A 42 -6.29 -11.96 9.79
N ALA A 43 -7.09 -12.92 9.30
CA ALA A 43 -8.32 -12.64 8.58
C ALA A 43 -9.02 -11.60 9.43
N ALA A 44 -9.17 -10.39 8.90
CA ALA A 44 -9.44 -9.19 9.65
C ALA A 44 -10.47 -9.50 10.73
N ALA A 45 -10.00 -9.57 11.97
CA ALA A 45 -10.90 -9.64 13.11
C ALA A 45 -11.90 -8.53 12.84
N GLU A 46 -13.16 -8.89 12.60
CA GLU A 46 -14.19 -8.01 12.05
C GLU A 46 -13.99 -6.66 12.71
N ASN A 47 -13.61 -5.64 11.96
CA ASN A 47 -13.25 -4.34 12.53
C ASN A 47 -14.50 -3.73 13.15
N THR A 48 -14.87 -4.25 14.32
CA THR A 48 -16.11 -3.93 15.02
C THR A 48 -16.19 -2.45 15.35
N VAL A 49 -15.06 -1.83 15.68
CA VAL A 49 -14.99 -0.39 15.95
C VAL A 49 -15.29 0.40 14.67
N GLY A 50 -14.63 0.07 13.58
CA GLY A 50 -14.83 0.74 12.29
C GLY A 50 -16.24 0.53 11.76
N LYS A 51 -16.77 -0.69 11.83
CA LYS A 51 -18.14 -1.01 11.44
C LYS A 51 -19.16 -0.23 12.29
N SER A 52 -18.93 -0.12 13.59
CA SER A 52 -19.81 0.63 14.50
C SER A 52 -19.81 2.12 14.16
N LEU A 53 -18.65 2.76 14.01
CA LEU A 53 -18.57 4.18 13.65
C LEU A 53 -19.13 4.41 12.25
N TYR A 54 -18.82 3.53 11.29
CA TYR A 54 -19.42 3.61 9.96
C TYR A 54 -20.93 3.65 10.03
N GLY A 55 -21.55 2.71 10.70
CA GLY A 55 -23.01 2.60 10.81
C GLY A 55 -23.67 3.79 11.50
N LYS A 56 -23.01 4.38 12.49
CA LYS A 56 -23.58 5.50 13.27
C LYS A 56 -23.40 6.86 12.60
N THR A 57 -22.32 7.04 11.86
CA THR A 57 -21.91 8.36 11.33
C THR A 57 -21.70 8.35 9.83
N CYS A 58 -20.79 7.56 9.34
CA CYS A 58 -20.31 7.62 7.96
C CYS A 58 -21.40 7.20 6.96
N ALA A 59 -22.20 6.21 7.34
CA ALA A 59 -23.29 5.68 6.52
C ALA A 59 -24.34 6.72 6.14
N LEU A 60 -24.49 7.79 6.92
CA LEU A 60 -25.45 8.86 6.62
C LEU A 60 -25.23 9.46 5.22
N CYS A 61 -23.97 9.56 4.80
CA CYS A 61 -23.61 10.02 3.47
C CYS A 61 -23.17 8.87 2.57
N HIS A 62 -22.30 8.00 3.06
CA HIS A 62 -21.64 6.99 2.24
C HIS A 62 -22.50 5.81 1.84
N ALA A 63 -23.55 5.47 2.59
CA ALA A 63 -24.43 4.36 2.20
C ALA A 63 -25.25 4.68 0.93
N ALA A 64 -25.74 5.90 0.80
CA ALA A 64 -26.57 6.33 -0.32
C ALA A 64 -25.85 7.19 -1.36
N GLY A 65 -24.60 7.60 -1.09
CA GLY A 65 -23.82 8.48 -1.97
C GLY A 65 -24.27 9.94 -1.90
N VAL A 66 -24.75 10.39 -0.72
CA VAL A 66 -25.21 11.76 -0.51
C VAL A 66 -24.07 12.73 -0.78
N ALA A 67 -24.38 13.84 -1.47
CA ALA A 67 -23.41 14.88 -1.83
C ALA A 67 -22.12 14.35 -2.49
N GLY A 68 -22.24 13.29 -3.28
CA GLY A 68 -21.10 12.71 -4.00
C GLY A 68 -20.19 11.83 -3.15
N ALA A 69 -20.59 11.45 -1.93
CA ALA A 69 -19.83 10.54 -1.08
C ALA A 69 -19.67 9.16 -1.76
N PRO A 70 -18.44 8.62 -1.84
CA PRO A 70 -18.21 7.32 -2.46
C PRO A 70 -18.83 6.20 -1.63
N LYS A 71 -19.61 5.33 -2.27
CA LYS A 71 -20.30 4.22 -1.61
C LYS A 71 -19.33 3.06 -1.35
N PRO A 72 -19.37 2.43 -0.17
CA PRO A 72 -18.65 1.18 0.05
C PRO A 72 -19.02 0.13 -1.01
N GLY A 73 -18.03 -0.61 -1.50
CA GLY A 73 -18.22 -1.60 -2.56
C GLY A 73 -18.16 -1.06 -3.98
N ASP A 74 -18.21 0.25 -4.18
CA ASP A 74 -17.99 0.85 -5.50
C ASP A 74 -16.50 0.87 -5.83
N LYS A 75 -16.02 -0.25 -6.37
CA LYS A 75 -14.59 -0.44 -6.69
C LYS A 75 -14.05 0.61 -7.67
N ALA A 76 -14.87 1.04 -8.63
CA ALA A 76 -14.45 2.02 -9.63
C ALA A 76 -14.21 3.40 -9.01
N ASP A 77 -15.09 3.81 -8.10
CA ASP A 77 -14.97 5.08 -7.39
C ASP A 77 -13.88 5.04 -6.31
N TRP A 78 -13.66 3.87 -5.70
CA TRP A 78 -12.64 3.70 -4.65
C TRP A 78 -11.24 3.45 -5.18
N ALA A 79 -11.05 2.81 -6.33
CA ALA A 79 -9.71 2.47 -6.84
C ALA A 79 -8.76 3.67 -6.90
N PRO A 80 -9.10 4.83 -7.47
CA PRO A 80 -8.20 5.99 -7.50
C PRO A 80 -7.97 6.61 -6.12
N ARG A 81 -8.88 6.43 -5.17
CA ARG A 81 -8.70 6.88 -3.79
C ARG A 81 -7.74 5.97 -3.04
N ILE A 82 -7.94 4.65 -3.12
CA ILE A 82 -7.08 3.65 -2.49
C ILE A 82 -5.64 3.73 -3.02
N ALA A 83 -5.46 4.07 -4.29
CA ALA A 83 -4.14 4.26 -4.89
C ALA A 83 -3.34 5.40 -4.26
N GLN A 84 -3.98 6.36 -3.57
CA GLN A 84 -3.29 7.43 -2.84
C GLN A 84 -2.65 6.96 -1.53
N GLY A 85 -3.02 5.76 -1.05
CA GLY A 85 -2.55 5.20 0.20
C GLY A 85 -3.44 5.51 1.40
N MET A 86 -3.33 4.65 2.42
CA MET A 86 -4.17 4.74 3.62
C MET A 86 -3.95 6.03 4.41
N ASP A 87 -2.71 6.51 4.50
CA ASP A 87 -2.39 7.74 5.25
C ASP A 87 -3.13 8.97 4.68
N VAL A 88 -3.27 9.04 3.35
CA VAL A 88 -4.02 10.11 2.69
C VAL A 88 -5.51 9.99 2.97
N LEU A 89 -6.06 8.78 2.92
CA LEU A 89 -7.46 8.53 3.20
C LEU A 89 -7.81 8.83 4.67
N ASP A 90 -6.96 8.40 5.60
CA ASP A 90 -7.10 8.67 7.02
C ASP A 90 -7.08 10.19 7.29
N LYS A 91 -6.11 10.90 6.70
CA LYS A 91 -6.03 12.36 6.81
C LYS A 91 -7.29 13.04 6.31
N HIS A 92 -7.77 12.68 5.12
CA HIS A 92 -9.00 13.25 4.55
C HIS A 92 -10.23 13.00 5.43
N ALA A 93 -10.31 11.83 6.05
CA ALA A 93 -11.42 11.51 6.93
C ALA A 93 -11.35 12.26 8.27
N ILE A 94 -10.14 12.46 8.81
CA ILE A 94 -9.93 13.16 10.09
C ILE A 94 -10.08 14.68 9.94
N GLU A 95 -9.42 15.26 8.94
CA GLU A 95 -9.35 16.72 8.75
C GLU A 95 -10.50 17.27 7.90
N GLY A 96 -11.24 16.37 7.23
CA GLY A 96 -12.20 16.73 6.21
C GLY A 96 -11.58 16.81 4.82
N PHE A 97 -12.42 16.80 3.80
CA PHE A 97 -11.99 16.83 2.40
C PHE A 97 -12.99 17.58 1.53
N THR A 98 -12.48 18.44 0.66
CA THR A 98 -13.26 19.08 -0.39
C THR A 98 -12.70 18.65 -1.74
N GLY A 99 -13.53 18.08 -2.58
CA GLY A 99 -13.18 17.59 -3.90
C GLY A 99 -14.23 17.89 -4.95
N GLN A 100 -14.00 17.41 -6.16
CA GLN A 100 -14.89 17.66 -7.30
C GLN A 100 -16.32 17.12 -7.10
N LYS A 101 -16.47 16.05 -6.30
CA LYS A 101 -17.78 15.42 -6.05
C LYS A 101 -18.53 16.01 -4.85
N GLY A 102 -17.89 16.82 -4.04
CA GLY A 102 -18.51 17.41 -2.85
C GLY A 102 -17.55 17.60 -1.70
N GLN A 103 -18.10 17.75 -0.51
CA GLN A 103 -17.36 18.02 0.71
C GLN A 103 -17.69 16.98 1.78
N MET A 104 -16.65 16.47 2.42
CA MET A 104 -16.72 15.65 3.62
C MET A 104 -16.29 16.49 4.83
N PRO A 105 -17.14 16.67 5.86
CA PRO A 105 -16.70 17.38 7.04
C PRO A 105 -15.67 16.56 7.85
N PRO A 106 -14.85 17.21 8.69
CA PRO A 106 -13.92 16.51 9.58
C PRO A 106 -14.63 15.43 10.38
N ARG A 107 -14.06 14.22 10.43
CA ARG A 107 -14.59 13.05 11.16
C ARG A 107 -16.03 12.69 10.79
N GLY A 108 -16.48 13.08 9.59
CA GLY A 108 -17.89 12.92 9.19
C GLY A 108 -18.86 13.74 10.04
N GLY A 109 -18.40 14.80 10.70
CA GLY A 109 -19.17 15.61 11.63
C GLY A 109 -19.32 15.03 13.03
N SER A 110 -18.55 13.97 13.38
CA SER A 110 -18.57 13.36 14.71
C SER A 110 -17.43 13.84 15.61
N THR A 111 -17.48 13.45 16.89
CA THR A 111 -16.41 13.65 17.87
C THR A 111 -15.55 12.41 18.05
N ALA A 112 -15.60 11.47 17.11
CA ALA A 112 -14.83 10.24 17.17
C ALA A 112 -13.31 10.52 17.22
N THR A 113 -12.56 9.66 17.89
CA THR A 113 -11.10 9.73 17.94
C THR A 113 -10.48 9.41 16.59
N ASP A 114 -9.22 9.80 16.39
CA ASP A 114 -8.47 9.48 15.16
C ASP A 114 -8.44 7.98 14.90
N ASP A 115 -8.24 7.16 15.92
CA ASP A 115 -8.17 5.71 15.78
C ASP A 115 -9.51 5.09 15.37
N GLU A 116 -10.61 5.59 15.90
CA GLU A 116 -11.95 5.16 15.49
C GLU A 116 -12.24 5.56 14.04
N VAL A 117 -11.85 6.77 13.63
CA VAL A 117 -12.00 7.23 12.24
C VAL A 117 -11.15 6.37 11.30
N LYS A 118 -9.89 6.12 11.63
CA LYS A 118 -9.02 5.23 10.85
C LYS A 118 -9.60 3.81 10.74
N ALA A 119 -10.17 3.31 11.82
CA ALA A 119 -10.83 2.01 11.80
C ALA A 119 -12.04 2.01 10.83
N ALA A 120 -12.83 3.09 10.80
CA ALA A 120 -13.96 3.21 9.87
C ALA A 120 -13.50 3.36 8.41
N VAL A 121 -12.40 4.08 8.16
CA VAL A 121 -11.78 4.17 6.82
C VAL A 121 -11.38 2.78 6.33
N ARG A 122 -10.67 2.00 7.16
CA ARG A 122 -10.30 0.62 6.82
C ARG A 122 -11.51 -0.24 6.52
N TYR A 123 -12.55 -0.15 7.34
CA TYR A 123 -13.80 -0.89 7.14
C TYR A 123 -14.41 -0.61 5.76
N ILE A 124 -14.46 0.65 5.32
CA ILE A 124 -14.98 1.04 4.00
C ILE A 124 -14.07 0.55 2.88
N VAL A 125 -12.76 0.75 3.03
CA VAL A 125 -11.76 0.37 2.03
C VAL A 125 -11.75 -1.13 1.79
N ASP A 126 -11.85 -1.94 2.84
CA ASP A 126 -11.85 -3.41 2.74
C ASP A 126 -13.05 -3.94 1.96
N GLN A 127 -14.19 -3.26 2.02
CA GLN A 127 -15.36 -3.59 1.20
C GLN A 127 -15.22 -3.16 -0.28
N SER A 128 -14.26 -2.29 -0.58
CA SER A 128 -14.16 -1.58 -1.86
C SER A 128 -12.94 -2.00 -2.69
N ARG A 129 -12.19 -2.99 -2.25
CA ARG A 129 -11.05 -3.59 -2.96
C ARG A 129 -11.45 -4.70 -3.94
#